data_420297ab498c809346ff208789ae4c0b
#
_entry.id   420297ab498c809346ff208789ae4c0b
#
_cell.length_a   1.000
_cell.length_b   1.000
_cell.length_c   1.000
_cell.angle_alpha   90.00
_cell.angle_beta   90.00
_cell.angle_gamma   90.00
#
_symmetry.space_group_name_H-M   'P 1'
#
loop_
_entity.id
_entity.type
_entity.pdbx_description
1 polymer ?
#
loop_
_entity_poly.entity_id
_entity_poly.type
_entity_poly.pdbx_seq_one_letter_code
_entity_poly.pdbx_strand_id
1 'polypeptide(L)'
;SGSGKSTLLRYILGLEKTKTGLIKLLDKEVSKLNKKDLYKLRKRIGVAFQNGALFSSMTVRENIELPLHENTELDEKTIHIMSRLKLELMQLSGTESLMPSELSGGMLKRAGLARAIIMEPELLFFDEPSAGLDPITSAHLDNLILQLRDALNMSIIIVTHDIESAFKIADRI
;
A
#
# COMPACT_ATOMS: atom_id res chain seq x y z
N SER A 1 -6.91 0.45 -19.76
CA SER A 1 -6.75 -0.95 -19.36
C SER A 1 -5.89 -1.70 -20.40
N GLY A 2 -5.00 -2.59 -19.98
CA GLY A 2 -4.18 -3.40 -20.92
C GLY A 2 -2.83 -2.81 -21.34
N SER A 3 -2.46 -1.60 -20.92
CA SER A 3 -1.18 -0.95 -21.27
C SER A 3 0.05 -1.50 -20.52
N GLY A 4 -0.09 -2.57 -19.73
CA GLY A 4 1.04 -3.21 -19.03
C GLY A 4 1.45 -2.57 -17.70
N LYS A 5 0.74 -1.56 -17.17
CA LYS A 5 1.09 -0.88 -15.90
C LYS A 5 1.23 -1.84 -14.73
N SER A 6 0.20 -2.65 -14.47
CA SER A 6 0.24 -3.64 -13.37
C SER A 6 1.27 -4.75 -13.63
N THR A 7 1.52 -5.08 -14.89
CA THR A 7 2.60 -6.01 -15.27
C THR A 7 3.96 -5.42 -14.93
N LEU A 8 4.20 -4.15 -15.25
CA LEU A 8 5.42 -3.43 -14.87
C LEU A 8 5.62 -3.43 -13.35
N LEU A 9 4.55 -3.16 -12.60
CA LEU A 9 4.59 -3.20 -11.13
C LEU A 9 5.01 -4.59 -10.62
N ARG A 10 4.50 -5.68 -11.20
CA ARG A 10 4.89 -7.05 -10.83
C ARG A 10 6.39 -7.32 -11.08
N TYR A 11 6.95 -6.81 -12.16
CA TYR A 11 8.39 -6.89 -12.42
C TYR A 11 9.20 -6.07 -11.43
N ILE A 12 8.77 -4.84 -11.12
CA ILE A 12 9.42 -3.96 -10.14
C ILE A 12 9.48 -4.63 -8.77
N LEU A 13 8.37 -5.22 -8.32
CA LEU A 13 8.27 -5.93 -7.04
C LEU A 13 9.01 -7.29 -7.03
N GLY A 14 9.60 -7.69 -8.16
CA GLY A 14 10.29 -8.97 -8.29
C GLY A 14 9.36 -10.19 -8.19
N LEU A 15 8.06 -9.99 -8.44
CA LEU A 15 7.08 -11.09 -8.53
C LEU A 15 7.25 -11.89 -9.82
N GLU A 16 7.80 -11.24 -10.84
CA GLU A 16 8.18 -11.84 -12.12
C GLU A 16 9.63 -11.50 -12.45
N LYS A 17 10.32 -12.41 -13.15
CA LYS A 17 11.70 -12.19 -13.58
C LYS A 17 11.75 -11.50 -14.93
N THR A 18 12.50 -10.41 -15.02
CA THR A 18 12.79 -9.76 -16.30
C THR A 18 13.66 -10.65 -17.19
N LYS A 19 13.34 -10.73 -18.48
CA LYS A 19 14.19 -11.41 -19.48
C LYS A 19 15.32 -10.51 -19.95
N THR A 20 15.07 -9.22 -20.04
CA THR A 20 16.01 -8.18 -20.49
C THR A 20 15.81 -6.91 -19.69
N GLY A 21 16.81 -6.06 -19.65
CA GLY A 21 16.75 -4.77 -18.94
C GLY A 21 17.19 -4.86 -17.47
N LEU A 22 17.13 -3.73 -16.80
CA LEU A 22 17.59 -3.54 -15.43
C LEU A 22 16.49 -2.86 -14.60
N ILE A 23 16.18 -3.43 -13.45
CA ILE A 23 15.31 -2.79 -12.43
C ILE A 23 16.13 -2.60 -11.17
N LYS A 24 16.26 -1.34 -10.76
CA LYS A 24 16.80 -0.97 -9.45
C LYS A 24 15.68 -0.47 -8.55
N LEU A 25 15.64 -0.95 -7.33
CA LEU A 25 14.67 -0.57 -6.32
C LEU A 25 15.40 -0.34 -4.99
N LEU A 26 15.31 0.85 -4.42
CA LEU A 26 16.07 1.25 -3.23
C LEU A 26 17.56 0.86 -3.34
N ASP A 27 18.18 1.26 -4.47
CA ASP A 27 19.59 1.00 -4.84
C ASP A 27 19.98 -0.48 -5.00
N LYS A 28 19.02 -1.40 -4.97
CA LYS A 28 19.24 -2.83 -5.23
C LYS A 28 18.79 -3.22 -6.63
N GLU A 29 19.61 -3.99 -7.33
CA GLU A 29 19.24 -4.58 -8.60
C GLU A 29 18.38 -5.82 -8.36
N VAL A 30 17.08 -5.71 -8.62
CA VAL A 30 16.07 -6.74 -8.28
C VAL A 30 16.38 -8.09 -8.90
N SER A 31 16.85 -8.11 -10.15
CA SER A 31 17.18 -9.35 -10.89
C SER A 31 18.32 -10.16 -10.28
N LYS A 32 19.22 -9.51 -9.52
CA LYS A 32 20.39 -10.14 -8.88
C LYS A 32 20.13 -10.60 -7.46
N LEU A 33 18.99 -10.25 -6.87
CA LEU A 33 18.71 -10.59 -5.49
C LEU A 33 18.33 -12.08 -5.36
N ASN A 34 18.91 -12.73 -4.36
CA ASN A 34 18.42 -14.04 -3.91
C ASN A 34 17.09 -13.87 -3.14
N LYS A 35 16.41 -14.99 -2.84
CA LYS A 35 15.10 -14.95 -2.16
C LYS A 35 15.14 -14.22 -0.82
N LYS A 36 16.19 -14.40 -0.03
CA LYS A 36 16.34 -13.79 1.29
C LYS A 36 16.50 -12.28 1.21
N ASP A 37 17.31 -11.80 0.27
CA ASP A 37 17.55 -10.37 0.09
C ASP A 37 16.36 -9.68 -0.56
N LEU A 38 15.66 -10.35 -1.49
CA LEU A 38 14.41 -9.87 -2.04
C LEU A 38 13.32 -9.75 -0.96
N TYR A 39 13.24 -10.72 -0.03
CA TYR A 39 12.32 -10.65 1.11
C TYR A 39 12.63 -9.45 2.01
N LYS A 40 13.93 -9.21 2.34
CA LYS A 40 14.35 -8.02 3.10
C LYS A 40 14.00 -6.72 2.39
N LEU A 41 14.19 -6.66 1.07
CA LEU A 41 13.83 -5.49 0.28
C LEU A 41 12.32 -5.22 0.35
N ARG A 42 11.49 -6.26 0.21
CA ARG A 42 10.03 -6.13 0.26
C ARG A 42 9.49 -5.62 1.59
N LYS A 43 10.17 -5.88 2.71
CA LYS A 43 9.80 -5.31 4.02
C LYS A 43 9.90 -3.77 4.07
N ARG A 44 10.71 -3.17 3.19
CA ARG A 44 10.88 -1.71 3.06
C ARG A 44 9.91 -1.09 2.05
N ILE A 45 9.00 -1.89 1.51
CA ILE A 45 8.07 -1.49 0.45
C ILE A 45 6.65 -1.80 0.89
N GLY A 46 5.78 -0.79 0.79
CA GLY A 46 4.34 -0.98 0.91
C GLY A 46 3.70 -1.14 -0.47
N VAL A 47 2.64 -1.91 -0.56
CA VAL A 47 1.83 -2.04 -1.78
C VAL A 47 0.36 -1.94 -1.43
N ALA A 48 -0.29 -0.91 -1.93
CA ALA A 48 -1.74 -0.74 -1.84
C ALA A 48 -2.37 -1.11 -3.18
N PHE A 49 -3.09 -2.23 -3.20
CA PHE A 49 -3.76 -2.75 -4.40
C PHE A 49 -5.12 -2.10 -4.62
N GLN A 50 -5.59 -2.08 -5.86
CA GLN A 50 -6.83 -1.47 -6.31
C GLN A 50 -8.06 -1.79 -5.43
N ASN A 51 -8.21 -3.04 -4.97
CA ASN A 51 -9.35 -3.50 -4.17
C ASN A 51 -9.00 -3.63 -2.66
N GLY A 52 -7.94 -2.94 -2.17
CA GLY A 52 -7.45 -3.08 -0.80
C GLY A 52 -6.77 -4.42 -0.52
N ALA A 53 -7.14 -5.48 -1.24
CA ALA A 53 -6.61 -6.85 -1.12
C ALA A 53 -6.59 -7.41 0.32
N LEU A 54 -7.59 -7.05 1.13
CA LEU A 54 -7.74 -7.56 2.49
C LEU A 54 -8.12 -9.04 2.47
N PHE A 55 -7.65 -9.79 3.45
CA PHE A 55 -8.08 -11.17 3.68
C PHE A 55 -9.52 -11.15 4.22
N SER A 56 -10.45 -11.74 3.49
CA SER A 56 -11.88 -11.74 3.82
C SER A 56 -12.23 -12.53 5.08
N SER A 57 -11.34 -13.43 5.52
CA SER A 57 -11.48 -14.25 6.74
C SER A 57 -10.92 -13.59 7.99
N MET A 58 -10.39 -12.36 7.87
CA MET A 58 -9.78 -11.60 8.95
C MET A 58 -10.51 -10.28 9.13
N THR A 59 -10.62 -9.80 10.37
CA THR A 59 -11.09 -8.46 10.69
C THR A 59 -10.16 -7.39 10.11
N VAL A 60 -10.60 -6.15 10.11
CA VAL A 60 -9.78 -4.99 9.70
C VAL A 60 -8.50 -4.94 10.52
N ARG A 61 -8.59 -5.08 11.85
CA ARG A 61 -7.43 -5.11 12.74
C ARG A 61 -6.45 -6.21 12.35
N GLU A 62 -6.90 -7.46 12.29
CA GLU A 62 -6.06 -8.61 11.95
C GLU A 62 -5.36 -8.43 10.59
N ASN A 63 -6.05 -7.86 9.60
CA ASN A 63 -5.46 -7.54 8.31
C ASN A 63 -4.30 -6.54 8.44
N ILE A 64 -4.46 -5.50 9.25
CA ILE A 64 -3.46 -4.44 9.40
C ILE A 64 -2.28 -4.94 10.25
N GLU A 65 -2.52 -5.74 11.27
CA GLU A 65 -1.52 -6.27 12.19
C GLU A 65 -0.69 -7.40 11.57
N LEU A 66 -1.24 -8.13 10.60
CA LEU A 66 -0.58 -9.28 9.98
C LEU A 66 0.88 -9.04 9.55
N PRO A 67 1.24 -7.93 8.86
CA PRO A 67 2.64 -7.70 8.52
C PRO A 67 3.56 -7.57 9.73
N LEU A 68 3.09 -7.04 10.84
CA LEU A 68 3.87 -6.91 12.07
C LEU A 68 4.09 -8.28 12.72
N HIS A 69 3.03 -9.10 12.85
CA HIS A 69 3.14 -10.45 13.39
C HIS A 69 4.11 -11.33 12.60
N GLU A 70 4.07 -11.23 11.26
CA GLU A 70 4.91 -12.04 10.37
C GLU A 70 6.37 -11.57 10.30
N ASN A 71 6.66 -10.30 10.63
CA ASN A 71 7.95 -9.71 10.30
C ASN A 71 8.70 -9.09 11.47
N THR A 72 8.10 -9.05 12.68
CA THR A 72 8.68 -8.44 13.87
C THR A 72 8.52 -9.36 15.09
N GLU A 73 9.22 -9.04 16.15
CA GLU A 73 9.08 -9.67 17.47
C GLU A 73 8.44 -8.72 18.50
N LEU A 74 7.62 -7.78 18.01
CA LEU A 74 6.88 -6.83 18.84
C LEU A 74 5.82 -7.56 19.67
N ASP A 75 5.59 -7.07 20.88
CA ASP A 75 4.52 -7.58 21.75
C ASP A 75 3.15 -7.12 21.25
N GLU A 76 2.11 -7.89 21.59
CA GLU A 76 0.72 -7.66 21.15
C GLU A 76 0.22 -6.26 21.47
N LYS A 77 0.57 -5.72 22.63
CA LYS A 77 0.14 -4.38 23.04
C LYS A 77 0.71 -3.30 22.12
N THR A 78 1.98 -3.43 21.76
CA THR A 78 2.65 -2.53 20.81
C THR A 78 2.02 -2.63 19.43
N ILE A 79 1.79 -3.86 18.93
CA ILE A 79 1.12 -4.10 17.64
C ILE A 79 -0.28 -3.46 17.61
N HIS A 80 -1.07 -3.63 18.66
CA HIS A 80 -2.42 -3.02 18.76
C HIS A 80 -2.39 -1.49 18.79
N ILE A 81 -1.39 -0.90 19.44
CA ILE A 81 -1.23 0.57 19.44
C ILE A 81 -0.89 1.04 18.02
N MET A 82 0.05 0.37 17.34
CA MET A 82 0.46 0.73 15.98
C MET A 82 -0.70 0.61 15.00
N SER A 83 -1.46 -0.48 15.04
CA SER A 83 -2.60 -0.69 14.14
C SER A 83 -3.68 0.35 14.35
N ARG A 84 -3.99 0.70 15.62
CA ARG A 84 -4.96 1.74 15.95
C ARG A 84 -4.54 3.12 15.44
N LEU A 85 -3.27 3.48 15.61
CA LEU A 85 -2.74 4.75 15.07
C LEU A 85 -2.83 4.81 13.54
N LYS A 86 -2.55 3.71 12.83
CA LYS A 86 -2.70 3.67 11.37
C LYS A 86 -4.18 3.73 10.95
N LEU A 87 -5.09 3.11 11.70
CA LEU A 87 -6.54 3.25 11.45
C LEU A 87 -7.03 4.67 11.68
N GLU A 88 -6.59 5.34 12.74
CA GLU A 88 -6.90 6.74 13.00
C GLU A 88 -6.40 7.64 11.86
N LEU A 89 -5.15 7.45 11.43
CA LEU A 89 -4.57 8.17 10.29
C LEU A 89 -5.37 7.97 8.99
N MET A 90 -5.97 6.78 8.80
CA MET A 90 -6.85 6.47 7.68
C MET A 90 -8.30 6.90 7.89
N GLN A 91 -8.63 7.56 9.00
CA GLN A 91 -10.00 7.94 9.38
C GLN A 91 -10.94 6.72 9.44
N LEU A 92 -10.44 5.63 10.03
CA LEU A 92 -11.14 4.36 10.19
C LEU A 92 -11.25 3.92 11.66
N SER A 93 -11.14 4.86 12.62
CA SER A 93 -11.31 4.55 14.05
C SER A 93 -12.67 3.92 14.31
N GLY A 94 -12.71 2.88 15.13
CA GLY A 94 -13.92 2.15 15.47
C GLY A 94 -14.31 1.05 14.47
N THR A 95 -13.48 0.79 13.44
CA THR A 95 -13.73 -0.27 12.45
C THR A 95 -12.90 -1.54 12.71
N GLU A 96 -12.17 -1.59 13.81
CA GLU A 96 -11.16 -2.62 14.11
C GLU A 96 -11.72 -4.04 14.06
N SER A 97 -12.96 -4.22 14.54
CA SER A 97 -13.64 -5.52 14.61
C SER A 97 -14.48 -5.87 13.39
N LEU A 98 -14.63 -4.94 12.46
CA LEU A 98 -15.40 -5.19 11.24
C LEU A 98 -14.67 -6.15 10.30
N MET A 99 -15.46 -6.91 9.55
CA MET A 99 -14.95 -7.72 8.44
C MET A 99 -14.84 -6.86 7.18
N PRO A 100 -13.96 -7.19 6.23
CA PRO A 100 -13.86 -6.48 4.96
C PRO A 100 -15.18 -6.33 4.20
N SER A 101 -16.09 -7.31 4.31
CA SER A 101 -17.41 -7.28 3.69
C SER A 101 -18.36 -6.23 4.26
N GLU A 102 -18.06 -5.69 5.44
CA GLU A 102 -18.86 -4.67 6.12
C GLU A 102 -18.39 -3.24 5.79
N LEU A 103 -17.29 -3.11 5.04
CA LEU A 103 -16.70 -1.84 4.67
C LEU A 103 -17.24 -1.32 3.33
N SER A 104 -17.38 0.00 3.21
CA SER A 104 -17.56 0.64 1.90
C SER A 104 -16.30 0.50 1.02
N GLY A 105 -16.42 0.69 -0.30
CA GLY A 105 -15.27 0.62 -1.21
C GLY A 105 -14.13 1.57 -0.82
N GLY A 106 -14.45 2.79 -0.39
CA GLY A 106 -13.46 3.75 0.09
C GLY A 106 -12.81 3.33 1.42
N MET A 107 -13.58 2.75 2.33
CA MET A 107 -13.04 2.19 3.59
C MET A 107 -12.12 1.00 3.33
N LEU A 108 -12.47 0.10 2.41
CA LEU A 108 -11.63 -1.04 1.99
C LEU A 108 -10.26 -0.57 1.49
N LYS A 109 -10.24 0.45 0.64
CA LYS A 109 -8.99 1.01 0.10
C LYS A 109 -8.15 1.64 1.19
N ARG A 110 -8.74 2.41 2.09
CA ARG A 110 -8.05 3.03 3.22
C ARG A 110 -7.53 1.99 4.22
N ALA A 111 -8.26 0.92 4.47
CA ALA A 111 -7.79 -0.18 5.31
C ALA A 111 -6.63 -0.96 4.64
N GLY A 112 -6.70 -1.19 3.33
CA GLY A 112 -5.59 -1.75 2.55
C GLY A 112 -4.35 -0.85 2.58
N LEU A 113 -4.54 0.47 2.56
CA LEU A 113 -3.47 1.44 2.71
C LEU A 113 -2.87 1.41 4.12
N ALA A 114 -3.71 1.36 5.17
CA ALA A 114 -3.24 1.21 6.56
C ALA A 114 -2.32 0.00 6.71
N ARG A 115 -2.71 -1.14 6.12
CA ARG A 115 -1.89 -2.36 6.10
C ARG A 115 -0.59 -2.17 5.32
N ALA A 116 -0.63 -1.47 4.18
CA ALA A 116 0.55 -1.24 3.35
C ALA A 116 1.62 -0.38 4.05
N ILE A 117 1.19 0.52 4.96
CA ILE A 117 2.09 1.44 5.66
C ILE A 117 2.40 1.05 7.11
N ILE A 118 1.87 -0.07 7.62
CA ILE A 118 2.07 -0.46 9.02
C ILE A 118 3.54 -0.72 9.37
N MET A 119 4.32 -1.20 8.40
CA MET A 119 5.76 -1.45 8.53
C MET A 119 6.62 -0.20 8.28
N GLU A 120 6.00 0.98 8.10
CA GLU A 120 6.67 2.26 7.80
C GLU A 120 7.64 2.16 6.61
N PRO A 121 7.12 1.79 5.42
CA PRO A 121 7.96 1.56 4.26
C PRO A 121 8.60 2.84 3.75
N GLU A 122 9.79 2.73 3.14
CA GLU A 122 10.48 3.84 2.47
C GLU A 122 9.85 4.16 1.11
N LEU A 123 9.19 3.17 0.50
CA LEU A 123 8.55 3.29 -0.80
C LEU A 123 7.18 2.64 -0.77
N LEU A 124 6.18 3.37 -1.21
CA LEU A 124 4.80 2.90 -1.31
C LEU A 124 4.36 2.87 -2.78
N PHE A 125 3.83 1.74 -3.20
CA PHE A 125 3.19 1.59 -4.50
C PHE A 125 1.67 1.61 -4.35
N PHE A 126 1.02 2.39 -5.22
CA PHE A 126 -0.42 2.35 -5.40
C PHE A 126 -0.77 1.84 -6.79
N ASP A 127 -1.65 0.86 -6.86
CA ASP A 127 -2.24 0.38 -8.10
C ASP A 127 -3.70 0.83 -8.15
N GLU A 128 -3.98 1.86 -8.97
CA GLU A 128 -5.30 2.43 -9.23
C GLU A 128 -6.06 2.84 -7.95
N PRO A 129 -5.54 3.77 -7.13
CA PRO A 129 -6.14 4.09 -5.83
C PRO A 129 -7.58 4.63 -5.92
N SER A 130 -7.88 5.47 -6.91
CA SER A 130 -9.19 6.12 -7.09
C SER A 130 -10.21 5.26 -7.87
N ALA A 131 -9.78 4.14 -8.49
CA ALA A 131 -10.66 3.35 -9.36
C ALA A 131 -11.93 2.87 -8.65
N GLY A 132 -13.09 3.15 -9.24
CA GLY A 132 -14.39 2.74 -8.72
C GLY A 132 -14.90 3.54 -7.51
N LEU A 133 -14.26 4.64 -7.17
CA LEU A 133 -14.74 5.60 -6.18
C LEU A 133 -15.53 6.73 -6.88
N ASP A 134 -16.46 7.31 -6.14
CA ASP A 134 -17.09 8.56 -6.56
C ASP A 134 -16.08 9.73 -6.47
N PRO A 135 -16.32 10.85 -7.18
CA PRO A 135 -15.38 11.97 -7.23
C PRO A 135 -15.01 12.57 -5.86
N ILE A 136 -15.96 12.61 -4.93
CA ILE A 136 -15.74 13.19 -3.60
C ILE A 136 -14.80 12.27 -2.80
N THR A 137 -15.09 10.97 -2.79
CA THR A 137 -14.27 9.96 -2.11
C THR A 137 -12.87 9.87 -2.72
N SER A 138 -12.76 9.99 -4.07
CA SER A 138 -11.48 10.04 -4.77
C SER A 138 -10.66 11.25 -4.33
N ALA A 139 -11.25 12.46 -4.31
CA ALA A 139 -10.58 13.68 -3.86
C ALA A 139 -10.11 13.60 -2.39
N HIS A 140 -10.89 12.96 -1.52
CA HIS A 140 -10.49 12.68 -0.15
C HIS A 140 -9.29 11.74 -0.06
N LEU A 141 -9.27 10.69 -0.88
CA LEU A 141 -8.15 9.74 -0.93
C LEU A 141 -6.87 10.42 -1.45
N ASP A 142 -6.96 11.26 -2.47
CA ASP A 142 -5.83 12.06 -2.97
C ASP A 142 -5.22 12.94 -1.88
N ASN A 143 -6.05 13.66 -1.13
CA ASN A 143 -5.59 14.50 -0.03
C ASN A 143 -4.93 13.66 1.07
N LEU A 144 -5.47 12.47 1.37
CA LEU A 144 -4.87 11.54 2.33
C LEU A 144 -3.49 11.06 1.85
N ILE A 145 -3.33 10.74 0.57
CA ILE A 145 -2.04 10.34 -0.02
C ILE A 145 -1.00 11.46 0.15
N LEU A 146 -1.37 12.72 -0.11
CA LEU A 146 -0.49 13.87 0.09
C LEU A 146 -0.08 14.02 1.56
N GLN A 147 -1.04 13.93 2.49
CA GLN A 147 -0.77 13.97 3.92
C GLN A 147 0.18 12.87 4.38
N LEU A 148 0.01 11.64 3.85
CA LEU A 148 0.89 10.52 4.16
C LEU A 148 2.31 10.74 3.65
N ARG A 149 2.46 11.21 2.41
CA ARG A 149 3.76 11.56 1.83
C ARG A 149 4.52 12.52 2.76
N ASP A 150 3.84 13.58 3.17
CA ASP A 150 4.45 14.65 3.97
C ASP A 150 4.72 14.20 5.42
N ALA A 151 3.80 13.45 6.03
CA ALA A 151 3.92 13.00 7.42
C ALA A 151 4.97 11.88 7.61
N LEU A 152 5.08 10.97 6.64
CA LEU A 152 5.95 9.79 6.74
C LEU A 152 7.23 9.92 5.92
N ASN A 153 7.43 11.03 5.22
CA ASN A 153 8.61 11.31 4.37
C ASN A 153 8.98 10.12 3.46
N MET A 154 7.95 9.47 2.89
CA MET A 154 8.11 8.31 2.02
C MET A 154 8.01 8.70 0.54
N SER A 155 8.66 7.92 -0.32
CA SER A 155 8.44 8.01 -1.76
C SER A 155 7.20 7.23 -2.15
N ILE A 156 6.36 7.80 -3.03
CA ILE A 156 5.13 7.17 -3.49
C ILE A 156 5.17 7.03 -5.01
N ILE A 157 4.86 5.83 -5.52
CA ILE A 157 4.69 5.56 -6.94
C ILE A 157 3.23 5.15 -7.16
N ILE A 158 2.54 5.90 -8.02
CA ILE A 158 1.13 5.67 -8.32
C ILE A 158 0.96 5.23 -9.76
N VAL A 159 0.28 4.12 -9.94
CA VAL A 159 -0.21 3.66 -11.25
C VAL A 159 -1.68 4.03 -11.34
N THR A 160 -2.06 4.89 -12.26
CA THR A 160 -3.45 5.29 -12.46
C THR A 160 -3.75 5.62 -13.92
N HIS A 161 -5.03 5.56 -14.28
CA HIS A 161 -5.57 6.11 -15.52
C HIS A 161 -6.35 7.41 -15.27
N ASP A 162 -6.48 7.83 -14.03
CA ASP A 162 -7.10 9.08 -13.63
C ASP A 162 -6.08 10.22 -13.77
N ILE A 163 -6.19 10.94 -14.87
CA ILE A 163 -5.26 12.02 -15.24
C ILE A 163 -5.42 13.21 -14.28
N GLU A 164 -6.62 13.50 -13.84
CA GLU A 164 -6.92 14.63 -12.96
C GLU A 164 -6.29 14.41 -11.58
N SER A 165 -6.47 13.22 -11.01
CA SER A 165 -5.79 12.81 -9.77
C SER A 165 -4.27 12.82 -9.94
N ALA A 166 -3.73 12.30 -11.06
CA ALA A 166 -2.29 12.28 -11.31
C ALA A 166 -1.68 13.68 -11.28
N PHE A 167 -2.28 14.66 -11.97
CA PHE A 167 -1.80 16.05 -11.96
C PHE A 167 -1.91 16.74 -10.60
N LYS A 168 -2.86 16.31 -9.77
CA LYS A 168 -3.07 16.89 -8.44
C LYS A 168 -2.03 16.42 -7.43
N ILE A 169 -1.64 15.13 -7.47
CA ILE A 169 -0.85 14.52 -6.39
C ILE A 169 0.60 14.21 -6.75
N ALA A 170 0.95 14.16 -8.05
CA ALA A 170 2.29 13.79 -8.47
C ALA A 170 3.23 15.01 -8.57
N ASP A 171 4.45 14.85 -8.07
CA ASP A 171 5.55 15.79 -8.31
C ASP A 171 6.20 15.55 -9.69
N ARG A 172 6.03 14.34 -10.25
CA ARG A 172 6.54 13.93 -11.58
C ARG A 172 5.57 12.93 -12.22
N ILE A 173 5.32 13.12 -13.52
CA ILE A 173 4.46 12.25 -14.34
C ILE A 173 5.27 11.68 -15.50
#